data_9a5db64bda9f7cf94ef53f84efafc771
#
_entry.id   9a5db64bda9f7cf94ef53f84efafc771
#
_cell.length_a   1.000
_cell.length_b   1.000
_cell.length_c   1.000
_cell.angle_alpha   90.00
_cell.angle_beta   90.00
_cell.angle_gamma   90.00
#
_symmetry.space_group_name_H-M   'P 1'
#
loop_
_entity.id
_entity.type
_entity.pdbx_description
1 polymer ?
#
loop_
_entity_poly.entity_id
_entity_poly.type
_entity_poly.pdbx_seq_one_letter_code
_entity_poly.pdbx_strand_id
1 'polypeptide(L)'
;MPQRIARRLRNHDWIGALIELAIVVAGILIALQVSNWNQDRSDTRRKHAYLSRIVADLDTDLQVNGNRDRFLAQVRAYGEQALAHAETGALVEGSAWKTVLAYFQAGQFYAYSRESNTFAEMRDAGDLGLIAEPRVRSQLAFYYESNTNLLADSMIMNLVPQYRQDIRSVTPIPVQDYIWTHCFQLLPGSARDQRMVDCPAPIDEAHARAILASYAQFPELARELRFWLSSQRISSLTTPEDRRDATQLKARLEAELR
;
A
#
# COMPACT_ATOMS: atom_id res chain seq x y z
N MET A 1 43.85 -54.87 -30.14
CA MET A 1 44.17 -53.42 -30.04
C MET A 1 44.57 -52.93 -28.64
N PRO A 2 44.50 -53.73 -27.57
CA PRO A 2 44.89 -53.23 -26.22
C PRO A 2 46.41 -53.12 -25.96
N GLN A 3 47.24 -53.82 -26.77
CA GLN A 3 48.68 -53.81 -26.51
C GLN A 3 49.47 -52.57 -26.95
N ARG A 4 48.86 -51.68 -27.77
CA ARG A 4 49.51 -50.43 -28.17
C ARG A 4 49.34 -49.29 -27.16
N ILE A 5 48.32 -49.37 -26.37
CA ILE A 5 48.08 -48.37 -25.27
C ILE A 5 48.99 -48.67 -24.07
N ALA A 6 49.19 -49.95 -23.72
CA ALA A 6 50.08 -50.36 -22.63
C ALA A 6 51.57 -50.09 -22.89
N ARG A 7 52.00 -49.96 -24.16
CA ARG A 7 53.39 -49.67 -24.53
C ARG A 7 53.76 -48.19 -24.49
N ARG A 8 52.78 -47.27 -24.67
CA ARG A 8 52.96 -45.80 -24.50
C ARG A 8 53.06 -45.37 -23.04
N LEU A 9 52.43 -46.08 -22.12
CA LEU A 9 52.48 -45.80 -20.68
C LEU A 9 53.81 -46.18 -20.01
N ARG A 10 54.72 -46.88 -20.71
CA ARG A 10 55.97 -47.38 -20.14
C ARG A 10 57.24 -46.57 -20.44
N ASN A 11 57.14 -45.59 -21.37
CA ASN A 11 58.30 -44.76 -21.75
C ASN A 11 57.95 -43.27 -21.60
N HIS A 12 58.10 -42.69 -20.41
CA HIS A 12 58.11 -41.25 -20.15
C HIS A 12 56.96 -40.37 -20.75
N ASP A 13 55.94 -40.96 -21.42
CA ASP A 13 54.79 -40.24 -21.99
C ASP A 13 53.74 -39.87 -20.93
N TRP A 14 53.93 -40.27 -19.66
CA TRP A 14 53.02 -39.91 -18.56
C TRP A 14 53.02 -38.40 -18.27
N ILE A 15 54.12 -37.71 -18.53
CA ILE A 15 54.23 -36.25 -18.40
C ILE A 15 53.39 -35.59 -19.50
N GLY A 16 53.43 -36.08 -20.74
CA GLY A 16 52.56 -35.57 -21.82
C GLY A 16 51.06 -35.76 -21.50
N ALA A 17 50.72 -36.98 -21.01
CA ALA A 17 49.33 -37.26 -20.61
C ALA A 17 48.87 -36.39 -19.42
N LEU A 18 49.77 -36.10 -18.45
CA LEU A 18 49.49 -35.19 -17.34
C LEU A 18 49.30 -33.75 -17.81
N ILE A 19 50.13 -33.29 -18.74
CA ILE A 19 50.00 -31.94 -19.32
C ILE A 19 48.67 -31.81 -20.11
N GLU A 20 48.32 -32.83 -20.90
CA GLU A 20 47.07 -32.85 -21.63
C GLU A 20 45.85 -32.84 -20.71
N LEU A 21 45.88 -33.65 -19.63
CA LEU A 21 44.84 -33.64 -18.59
C LEU A 21 44.78 -32.27 -17.90
N ALA A 22 45.94 -31.68 -17.53
CA ALA A 22 46.00 -30.38 -16.87
C ALA A 22 45.38 -29.26 -17.76
N ILE A 23 45.64 -29.30 -19.09
CA ILE A 23 45.06 -28.34 -20.05
C ILE A 23 43.53 -28.51 -20.11
N VAL A 24 43.04 -29.75 -20.17
CA VAL A 24 41.57 -30.01 -20.19
C VAL A 24 40.93 -29.53 -18.88
N VAL A 25 41.50 -29.85 -17.73
CA VAL A 25 40.98 -29.42 -16.43
C VAL A 25 41.00 -27.88 -16.32
N ALA A 26 42.14 -27.26 -16.71
CA ALA A 26 42.22 -25.79 -16.74
C ALA A 26 41.17 -25.14 -17.66
N GLY A 27 40.93 -25.73 -18.85
CA GLY A 27 39.90 -25.29 -19.77
C GLY A 27 38.48 -25.35 -19.15
N ILE A 28 38.16 -26.46 -18.47
CA ILE A 28 36.87 -26.62 -17.76
C ILE A 28 36.74 -25.61 -16.62
N LEU A 29 37.80 -25.42 -15.81
CA LEU A 29 37.79 -24.47 -14.70
C LEU A 29 37.61 -23.02 -15.18
N ILE A 30 38.30 -22.63 -16.27
CA ILE A 30 38.12 -21.30 -16.89
C ILE A 30 36.71 -21.14 -17.42
N ALA A 31 36.15 -22.13 -18.12
CA ALA A 31 34.78 -22.10 -18.63
C ALA A 31 33.76 -21.95 -17.50
N LEU A 32 33.90 -22.69 -16.40
CA LEU A 32 33.06 -22.56 -15.21
C LEU A 32 33.19 -21.17 -14.57
N GLN A 33 34.41 -20.64 -14.45
CA GLN A 33 34.66 -19.33 -13.89
C GLN A 33 34.02 -18.21 -14.72
N VAL A 34 34.11 -18.30 -16.05
CA VAL A 34 33.46 -17.35 -16.96
C VAL A 34 31.92 -17.46 -16.85
N SER A 35 31.41 -18.69 -16.73
CA SER A 35 29.97 -18.93 -16.54
C SER A 35 29.46 -18.33 -15.24
N ASN A 36 30.18 -18.61 -14.13
CA ASN A 36 29.84 -18.06 -12.81
C ASN A 36 29.89 -16.53 -12.81
N TRP A 37 30.93 -15.94 -13.36
CA TRP A 37 31.05 -14.48 -13.47
C TRP A 37 29.90 -13.85 -14.29
N ASN A 38 29.49 -14.49 -15.38
CA ASN A 38 28.37 -14.00 -16.18
C ASN A 38 27.04 -14.12 -15.39
N GLN A 39 26.87 -15.22 -14.63
CA GLN A 39 25.71 -15.41 -13.75
C GLN A 39 25.66 -14.34 -12.66
N ASP A 40 26.76 -14.13 -11.93
CA ASP A 40 26.85 -13.12 -10.87
C ASP A 40 26.52 -11.72 -11.39
N ARG A 41 26.98 -11.40 -12.60
CA ARG A 41 26.68 -10.13 -13.25
C ARG A 41 25.20 -10.02 -13.66
N SER A 42 24.58 -11.10 -14.06
CA SER A 42 23.16 -11.16 -14.37
C SER A 42 22.33 -10.99 -13.10
N ASP A 43 22.70 -11.69 -12.03
CA ASP A 43 22.01 -11.64 -10.74
C ASP A 43 22.12 -10.26 -10.10
N THR A 44 23.28 -9.62 -10.17
CA THR A 44 23.46 -8.24 -9.72
C THR A 44 22.55 -7.28 -10.46
N ARG A 45 22.41 -7.41 -11.79
CA ARG A 45 21.52 -6.56 -12.58
C ARG A 45 20.06 -6.80 -12.21
N ARG A 46 19.64 -8.08 -12.04
CA ARG A 46 18.27 -8.41 -11.62
C ARG A 46 17.96 -7.86 -10.24
N LYS A 47 18.88 -8.10 -9.27
CA LYS A 47 18.79 -7.52 -7.91
C LYS A 47 18.55 -6.01 -8.00
N HIS A 48 19.41 -5.30 -8.72
CA HIS A 48 19.33 -3.84 -8.84
C HIS A 48 18.00 -3.38 -9.44
N ALA A 49 17.52 -4.07 -10.49
CA ALA A 49 16.24 -3.76 -11.11
C ALA A 49 15.06 -3.96 -10.15
N TYR A 50 15.02 -5.07 -9.40
CA TYR A 50 13.98 -5.30 -8.40
C TYR A 50 14.03 -4.27 -7.28
N LEU A 51 15.20 -4.02 -6.68
CA LEU A 51 15.32 -3.10 -5.57
C LEU A 51 14.94 -1.66 -5.96
N SER A 52 15.32 -1.22 -7.16
CA SER A 52 14.94 0.11 -7.65
C SER A 52 13.42 0.26 -7.83
N ARG A 53 12.75 -0.78 -8.31
CA ARG A 53 11.29 -0.80 -8.45
C ARG A 53 10.60 -0.84 -7.09
N ILE A 54 11.09 -1.66 -6.15
CA ILE A 54 10.54 -1.74 -4.79
C ILE A 54 10.71 -0.41 -4.05
N VAL A 55 11.83 0.29 -4.25
CA VAL A 55 12.01 1.65 -3.69
C VAL A 55 10.96 2.61 -4.25
N ALA A 56 10.65 2.55 -5.54
CA ALA A 56 9.60 3.36 -6.14
C ALA A 56 8.19 2.98 -5.65
N ASP A 57 7.92 1.68 -5.43
CA ASP A 57 6.67 1.20 -4.83
C ASP A 57 6.51 1.73 -3.40
N LEU A 58 7.58 1.71 -2.59
CA LEU A 58 7.59 2.27 -1.24
C LEU A 58 7.38 3.80 -1.23
N ASP A 59 7.91 4.53 -2.20
CA ASP A 59 7.63 5.97 -2.34
C ASP A 59 6.15 6.23 -2.63
N THR A 60 5.56 5.41 -3.48
CA THR A 60 4.13 5.47 -3.75
C THR A 60 3.32 5.18 -2.49
N ASP A 61 3.67 4.14 -1.74
CA ASP A 61 3.02 3.79 -0.48
C ASP A 61 3.12 4.92 0.56
N LEU A 62 4.28 5.55 0.71
CA LEU A 62 4.48 6.68 1.60
C LEU A 62 3.61 7.88 1.22
N GLN A 63 3.48 8.16 -0.07
CA GLN A 63 2.63 9.24 -0.57
C GLN A 63 1.15 8.94 -0.33
N VAL A 64 0.70 7.73 -0.65
CA VAL A 64 -0.70 7.29 -0.46
C VAL A 64 -1.06 7.32 1.02
N ASN A 65 -0.18 6.85 1.91
CA ASN A 65 -0.41 6.92 3.35
C ASN A 65 -0.52 8.37 3.86
N GLY A 66 0.31 9.28 3.34
CA GLY A 66 0.20 10.71 3.68
C GLY A 66 -1.11 11.35 3.20
N ASN A 67 -1.60 10.95 2.01
CA ASN A 67 -2.89 11.40 1.47
C ASN A 67 -4.05 10.85 2.32
N ARG A 68 -3.98 9.57 2.69
CA ARG A 68 -4.95 8.91 3.55
C ARG A 68 -5.08 9.59 4.91
N ASP A 69 -3.96 9.91 5.57
CA ASP A 69 -3.97 10.61 6.86
C ASP A 69 -4.74 11.93 6.77
N ARG A 70 -4.48 12.73 5.73
CA ARG A 70 -5.17 14.01 5.53
C ARG A 70 -6.66 13.82 5.27
N PHE A 71 -7.02 12.83 4.46
CA PHE A 71 -8.41 12.53 4.17
C PHE A 71 -9.17 12.06 5.41
N LEU A 72 -8.61 11.13 6.18
CA LEU A 72 -9.22 10.63 7.41
C LEU A 72 -9.34 11.71 8.48
N ALA A 73 -8.41 12.67 8.52
CA ALA A 73 -8.54 13.84 9.38
C ALA A 73 -9.74 14.72 8.98
N GLN A 74 -10.00 14.89 7.67
CA GLN A 74 -11.20 15.59 7.20
C GLN A 74 -12.48 14.82 7.56
N VAL A 75 -12.52 13.49 7.34
CA VAL A 75 -13.67 12.64 7.72
C VAL A 75 -13.98 12.80 9.19
N ARG A 76 -12.94 12.76 10.02
CA ARG A 76 -13.08 12.94 11.48
C ARG A 76 -13.64 14.32 11.83
N ALA A 77 -13.12 15.38 11.23
CA ALA A 77 -13.60 16.74 11.48
C ALA A 77 -15.09 16.89 11.14
N TYR A 78 -15.53 16.38 9.98
CA TYR A 78 -16.93 16.33 9.62
C TYR A 78 -17.76 15.49 10.59
N GLY A 79 -17.23 14.35 11.03
CA GLY A 79 -17.91 13.49 12.01
C GLY A 79 -18.09 14.16 13.37
N GLU A 80 -17.10 14.89 13.86
CA GLU A 80 -17.19 15.65 15.09
C GLU A 80 -18.23 16.79 14.99
N GLN A 81 -18.32 17.48 13.84
CA GLN A 81 -19.35 18.48 13.56
C GLN A 81 -20.76 17.86 13.52
N ALA A 82 -20.93 16.73 12.82
CA ALA A 82 -22.21 16.03 12.76
C ALA A 82 -22.64 15.52 14.14
N LEU A 83 -21.71 15.01 14.94
CA LEU A 83 -21.98 14.55 16.29
C LEU A 83 -22.40 15.71 17.21
N ALA A 84 -21.71 16.85 17.13
CA ALA A 84 -22.10 18.06 17.87
C ALA A 84 -23.52 18.53 17.53
N HIS A 85 -23.90 18.51 16.25
CA HIS A 85 -25.28 18.78 15.85
C HIS A 85 -26.26 17.75 16.42
N ALA A 86 -25.95 16.45 16.35
CA ALA A 86 -26.81 15.41 16.89
C ALA A 86 -27.06 15.54 18.41
N GLU A 87 -26.08 16.05 19.16
CA GLU A 87 -26.16 16.22 20.60
C GLU A 87 -26.80 17.54 21.04
N THR A 88 -26.62 18.62 20.27
CA THR A 88 -27.00 19.97 20.70
C THR A 88 -28.05 20.64 19.80
N GLY A 89 -28.27 20.10 18.60
CA GLY A 89 -29.08 20.74 17.58
C GLY A 89 -28.42 21.94 16.89
N ALA A 90 -27.17 22.30 17.28
CA ALA A 90 -26.47 23.44 16.68
C ALA A 90 -26.00 23.12 15.26
N LEU A 91 -26.40 23.97 14.30
CA LEU A 91 -25.98 23.82 12.91
C LEU A 91 -24.48 24.15 12.74
N VAL A 92 -23.82 23.42 11.86
CA VAL A 92 -22.43 23.69 11.46
C VAL A 92 -22.37 25.07 10.82
N GLU A 93 -21.66 25.99 11.43
CA GLU A 93 -21.54 27.39 10.99
C GLU A 93 -22.90 28.07 10.70
N GLY A 94 -23.95 27.66 11.41
CA GLY A 94 -25.30 28.18 11.23
C GLY A 94 -26.01 27.74 9.93
N SER A 95 -25.45 26.82 9.14
CA SER A 95 -25.93 26.35 7.88
C SER A 95 -26.47 24.93 7.93
N ALA A 96 -27.71 24.71 7.53
CA ALA A 96 -28.27 23.37 7.39
C ALA A 96 -27.56 22.59 6.28
N TRP A 97 -27.16 23.25 5.18
CA TRP A 97 -26.38 22.60 4.13
C TRP A 97 -25.02 22.06 4.64
N LYS A 98 -24.25 22.90 5.34
CA LYS A 98 -22.96 22.46 5.92
C LYS A 98 -23.16 21.31 6.91
N THR A 99 -24.26 21.29 7.62
CA THR A 99 -24.61 20.21 8.54
C THR A 99 -24.96 18.92 7.78
N VAL A 100 -25.77 18.99 6.69
CA VAL A 100 -26.00 17.85 5.79
C VAL A 100 -24.68 17.31 5.24
N LEU A 101 -23.81 18.19 4.76
CA LEU A 101 -22.49 17.83 4.24
C LEU A 101 -21.64 17.14 5.32
N ALA A 102 -21.66 17.64 6.56
CA ALA A 102 -20.94 17.02 7.66
C ALA A 102 -21.38 15.57 7.92
N TYR A 103 -22.66 15.31 7.98
CA TYR A 103 -23.20 13.96 8.09
C TYR A 103 -22.77 13.07 6.93
N PHE A 104 -22.89 13.56 5.69
CA PHE A 104 -22.58 12.75 4.51
C PHE A 104 -21.07 12.42 4.43
N GLN A 105 -20.21 13.42 4.67
CA GLN A 105 -18.75 13.25 4.60
C GLN A 105 -18.17 12.47 5.77
N ALA A 106 -18.81 12.48 6.93
CA ALA A 106 -18.42 11.66 8.07
C ALA A 106 -18.43 10.15 7.76
N GLY A 107 -19.27 9.72 6.82
CA GLY A 107 -19.35 8.33 6.38
C GLY A 107 -18.33 7.93 5.32
N GLN A 108 -17.37 8.78 4.97
CA GLN A 108 -16.36 8.44 3.98
C GLN A 108 -15.24 7.57 4.56
N PHE A 109 -14.57 6.84 3.68
CA PHE A 109 -13.40 6.04 4.03
C PHE A 109 -12.37 6.10 2.90
N TYR A 110 -11.14 5.79 3.22
CA TYR A 110 -10.05 5.71 2.27
C TYR A 110 -9.50 4.28 2.25
N ALA A 111 -9.85 3.53 1.21
CA ALA A 111 -9.30 2.19 1.03
C ALA A 111 -7.80 2.27 0.69
N TYR A 112 -7.00 1.49 1.37
CA TYR A 112 -5.56 1.42 1.16
C TYR A 112 -5.13 -0.02 0.87
N SER A 113 -4.24 -0.17 -0.09
CA SER A 113 -3.49 -1.41 -0.34
C SER A 113 -2.08 -1.02 -0.74
N ARG A 114 -1.09 -1.78 -0.26
CA ARG A 114 0.31 -1.58 -0.63
C ARG A 114 0.55 -1.97 -2.08
N GLU A 115 1.47 -1.28 -2.74
CA GLU A 115 1.96 -1.67 -4.06
C GLU A 115 2.91 -2.85 -3.94
N SER A 116 2.39 -4.07 -4.07
CA SER A 116 3.14 -5.31 -3.82
C SER A 116 3.55 -6.07 -5.09
N ASN A 117 3.26 -5.54 -6.28
CA ASN A 117 3.48 -6.27 -7.53
C ASN A 117 4.94 -6.64 -7.77
N THR A 118 5.87 -5.73 -7.50
CA THR A 118 7.31 -6.00 -7.67
C THR A 118 7.81 -7.03 -6.67
N PHE A 119 7.38 -6.95 -5.41
CA PHE A 119 7.72 -7.95 -4.40
C PHE A 119 7.16 -9.33 -4.76
N ALA A 120 5.91 -9.40 -5.20
CA ALA A 120 5.29 -10.64 -5.64
C ALA A 120 6.03 -11.26 -6.82
N GLU A 121 6.38 -10.46 -7.85
CA GLU A 121 7.20 -10.91 -8.98
C GLU A 121 8.54 -11.49 -8.52
N MET A 122 9.25 -10.77 -7.65
CA MET A 122 10.55 -11.22 -7.12
C MET A 122 10.43 -12.52 -6.30
N ARG A 123 9.41 -12.63 -5.47
CA ARG A 123 9.12 -13.83 -4.66
C ARG A 123 8.78 -15.02 -5.55
N ASP A 124 7.87 -14.84 -6.51
CA ASP A 124 7.35 -15.91 -7.34
C ASP A 124 8.40 -16.40 -8.36
N ALA A 125 9.36 -15.54 -8.73
CA ALA A 125 10.55 -15.93 -9.50
C ALA A 125 11.61 -16.66 -8.66
N GLY A 126 11.47 -16.73 -7.32
CA GLY A 126 12.48 -17.32 -6.43
C GLY A 126 13.71 -16.43 -6.22
N ASP A 127 13.65 -15.17 -6.63
CA ASP A 127 14.77 -14.22 -6.65
C ASP A 127 15.01 -13.49 -5.30
N LEU A 128 14.23 -13.79 -4.24
CA LEU A 128 14.46 -13.22 -2.91
C LEU A 128 15.88 -13.51 -2.38
N GLY A 129 16.49 -14.63 -2.80
CA GLY A 129 17.87 -14.97 -2.47
C GLY A 129 18.92 -14.00 -3.02
N LEU A 130 18.60 -13.17 -4.01
CA LEU A 130 19.48 -12.12 -4.55
C LEU A 130 19.78 -11.02 -3.51
N ILE A 131 18.90 -10.83 -2.52
CA ILE A 131 19.15 -9.96 -1.38
C ILE A 131 20.00 -10.75 -0.37
N ALA A 132 21.27 -10.43 -0.23
CA ALA A 132 22.20 -11.19 0.61
C ALA A 132 21.86 -11.09 2.11
N GLU A 133 21.44 -9.90 2.59
CA GLU A 133 21.15 -9.64 4.00
C GLU A 133 19.83 -10.27 4.45
N PRO A 134 19.83 -11.30 5.34
CA PRO A 134 18.60 -11.97 5.76
C PRO A 134 17.59 -11.05 6.46
N ARG A 135 18.09 -10.04 7.18
CA ARG A 135 17.23 -9.08 7.88
C ARG A 135 16.45 -8.22 6.90
N VAL A 136 17.06 -7.82 5.79
CA VAL A 136 16.39 -7.06 4.73
C VAL A 136 15.29 -7.91 4.09
N ARG A 137 15.59 -9.19 3.79
CA ARG A 137 14.58 -10.13 3.26
C ARG A 137 13.39 -10.29 4.21
N SER A 138 13.66 -10.49 5.51
CA SER A 138 12.60 -10.65 6.51
C SER A 138 11.75 -9.39 6.67
N GLN A 139 12.36 -8.20 6.62
CA GLN A 139 11.62 -6.94 6.69
C GLN A 139 10.79 -6.69 5.43
N LEU A 140 11.33 -7.03 4.26
CA LEU A 140 10.61 -6.94 3.00
C LEU A 140 9.37 -7.85 3.02
N ALA A 141 9.54 -9.11 3.42
CA ALA A 141 8.44 -10.05 3.58
C ALA A 141 7.43 -9.57 4.63
N PHE A 142 7.89 -9.12 5.80
CA PHE A 142 7.01 -8.58 6.83
C PHE A 142 6.21 -7.38 6.33
N TYR A 143 6.83 -6.44 5.65
CA TYR A 143 6.15 -5.25 5.12
C TYR A 143 5.03 -5.63 4.15
N TYR A 144 5.28 -6.52 3.20
CA TYR A 144 4.30 -6.86 2.16
C TYR A 144 3.31 -7.97 2.58
N GLU A 145 3.68 -8.88 3.46
CA GLU A 145 2.86 -10.03 3.85
C GLU A 145 2.13 -9.83 5.19
N SER A 146 2.53 -8.84 6.01
CA SER A 146 1.79 -8.55 7.23
C SER A 146 0.42 -7.97 6.91
N ASN A 147 -0.62 -8.70 7.30
CA ASN A 147 -2.02 -8.34 7.04
C ASN A 147 -2.60 -7.35 8.08
N THR A 148 -1.78 -6.73 8.93
CA THR A 148 -2.25 -5.92 10.05
C THR A 148 -3.18 -4.79 9.60
N ASN A 149 -2.87 -4.15 8.47
CA ASN A 149 -3.70 -3.08 7.92
C ASN A 149 -4.89 -3.58 7.12
N LEU A 150 -4.76 -4.71 6.43
CA LEU A 150 -5.88 -5.35 5.73
C LEU A 150 -6.98 -5.78 6.71
N LEU A 151 -6.61 -6.26 7.90
CA LEU A 151 -7.55 -6.59 8.96
C LEU A 151 -8.22 -5.33 9.53
N ALA A 152 -7.46 -4.28 9.83
CA ALA A 152 -8.00 -3.02 10.31
C ALA A 152 -8.93 -2.37 9.27
N ASP A 153 -8.52 -2.33 8.00
CA ASP A 153 -9.34 -1.77 6.92
C ASP A 153 -10.57 -2.62 6.61
N SER A 154 -10.47 -3.97 6.65
CA SER A 154 -11.63 -4.84 6.46
C SER A 154 -12.62 -4.73 7.63
N MET A 155 -12.14 -4.62 8.85
CA MET A 155 -12.99 -4.36 10.02
C MET A 155 -13.70 -3.00 9.88
N ILE A 156 -12.98 -1.96 9.50
CA ILE A 156 -13.54 -0.62 9.27
C ILE A 156 -14.59 -0.67 8.14
N MET A 157 -14.28 -1.33 7.03
CA MET A 157 -15.21 -1.50 5.90
C MET A 157 -16.49 -2.24 6.31
N ASN A 158 -16.39 -3.23 7.17
CA ASN A 158 -17.55 -3.98 7.68
C ASN A 158 -18.34 -3.19 8.74
N LEU A 159 -17.73 -2.22 9.41
CA LEU A 159 -18.37 -1.42 10.46
C LEU A 159 -19.03 -0.13 9.93
N VAL A 160 -18.67 0.32 8.74
CA VAL A 160 -19.25 1.50 8.07
C VAL A 160 -20.72 1.32 7.65
N PRO A 161 -21.22 0.11 7.36
CA PRO A 161 -22.47 -0.04 6.64
C PRO A 161 -23.65 0.69 7.26
N GLN A 162 -23.84 0.61 8.59
CA GLN A 162 -25.09 1.13 9.16
C GLN A 162 -25.18 2.64 9.14
N TYR A 163 -24.26 3.38 9.75
CA TYR A 163 -24.25 4.84 9.72
C TYR A 163 -24.32 5.40 8.29
N ARG A 164 -23.47 4.88 7.41
CA ARG A 164 -23.40 5.31 6.01
C ARG A 164 -24.67 4.94 5.25
N GLN A 165 -25.21 3.75 5.50
CA GLN A 165 -26.46 3.30 4.90
C GLN A 165 -27.61 4.22 5.30
N ASP A 166 -27.77 4.53 6.58
CA ASP A 166 -28.84 5.35 7.11
C ASP A 166 -28.81 6.75 6.51
N ILE A 167 -27.66 7.43 6.53
CA ILE A 167 -27.51 8.75 5.93
C ILE A 167 -27.82 8.73 4.44
N ARG A 168 -27.28 7.77 3.70
CA ARG A 168 -27.44 7.72 2.24
C ARG A 168 -28.82 7.28 1.80
N SER A 169 -29.51 6.46 2.59
CA SER A 169 -30.84 5.97 2.25
C SER A 169 -31.89 7.09 2.20
N VAL A 170 -31.69 8.17 2.96
CA VAL A 170 -32.64 9.28 3.06
C VAL A 170 -32.13 10.60 2.46
N THR A 171 -30.84 10.67 2.10
CA THR A 171 -30.32 11.81 1.34
C THR A 171 -30.76 11.69 -0.12
N PRO A 172 -31.46 12.70 -0.70
CA PRO A 172 -31.90 12.63 -2.10
C PRO A 172 -30.76 12.40 -3.08
N ILE A 173 -30.95 11.53 -4.07
CA ILE A 173 -29.92 11.18 -5.07
C ILE A 173 -29.28 12.41 -5.74
N PRO A 174 -30.07 13.44 -6.19
CA PRO A 174 -29.46 14.64 -6.79
C PRO A 174 -28.50 15.39 -5.83
N VAL A 175 -28.77 15.34 -4.52
CA VAL A 175 -27.90 15.93 -3.49
C VAL A 175 -26.64 15.12 -3.33
N GLN A 176 -26.75 13.79 -3.31
CA GLN A 176 -25.58 12.90 -3.27
C GLN A 176 -24.69 13.12 -4.50
N ASP A 177 -25.26 13.15 -5.70
CA ASP A 177 -24.52 13.38 -6.95
C ASP A 177 -23.81 14.74 -6.94
N TYR A 178 -24.48 15.77 -6.41
CA TYR A 178 -23.88 17.09 -6.25
C TYR A 178 -22.67 17.04 -5.29
N ILE A 179 -22.80 16.37 -4.14
CA ILE A 179 -21.71 16.22 -3.17
C ILE A 179 -20.50 15.52 -3.81
N TRP A 180 -20.73 14.45 -4.56
CA TRP A 180 -19.67 13.73 -5.25
C TRP A 180 -18.98 14.55 -6.34
N THR A 181 -19.72 15.40 -7.03
CA THR A 181 -19.20 16.16 -8.17
C THR A 181 -18.50 17.46 -7.73
N HIS A 182 -19.01 18.12 -6.67
CA HIS A 182 -18.58 19.47 -6.30
C HIS A 182 -17.85 19.55 -4.95
N CYS A 183 -18.16 18.63 -4.02
CA CYS A 183 -17.62 18.65 -2.65
C CYS A 183 -16.57 17.57 -2.42
N PHE A 184 -16.19 16.86 -3.48
CA PHE A 184 -15.19 15.79 -3.46
C PHE A 184 -14.30 15.91 -4.71
N GLN A 185 -13.00 15.72 -4.53
CA GLN A 185 -12.02 15.79 -5.61
C GLN A 185 -11.12 14.57 -5.62
N LEU A 186 -10.98 13.97 -6.81
CA LEU A 186 -9.89 13.05 -7.13
C LEU A 186 -8.80 13.86 -7.82
N LEU A 187 -7.60 13.91 -7.24
CA LEU A 187 -6.49 14.66 -7.81
C LEU A 187 -5.76 13.81 -8.86
N PRO A 188 -5.48 14.38 -10.05
CA PRO A 188 -4.74 13.66 -11.07
C PRO A 188 -3.27 13.47 -10.66
N GLY A 189 -2.66 12.36 -11.10
CA GLY A 189 -1.21 12.10 -11.03
C GLY A 189 -0.73 11.31 -9.83
N SER A 190 -1.40 11.32 -8.69
CA SER A 190 -1.13 10.34 -7.63
C SER A 190 -2.31 9.39 -7.56
N ALA A 191 -2.06 8.12 -7.81
CA ALA A 191 -3.06 7.11 -7.58
C ALA A 191 -3.65 7.33 -6.19
N ARG A 192 -4.98 7.59 -6.13
CA ARG A 192 -5.74 7.67 -4.88
C ARG A 192 -5.61 8.96 -4.06
N ASP A 193 -5.04 10.07 -4.54
CA ASP A 193 -5.17 11.33 -3.81
C ASP A 193 -6.60 11.85 -3.95
N GLN A 194 -7.29 11.94 -2.82
CA GLN A 194 -8.68 12.40 -2.73
C GLN A 194 -8.83 13.35 -1.55
N ARG A 195 -9.71 14.31 -1.72
CA ARG A 195 -9.99 15.28 -0.65
C ARG A 195 -11.45 15.73 -0.70
N MET A 196 -11.96 16.11 0.45
CA MET A 196 -13.22 16.81 0.57
C MET A 196 -12.93 18.31 0.51
N VAL A 197 -13.76 19.02 -0.26
CA VAL A 197 -13.65 20.47 -0.44
C VAL A 197 -14.94 21.14 -0.02
N ASP A 198 -14.85 22.36 0.43
CA ASP A 198 -16.03 23.19 0.68
C ASP A 198 -16.76 23.47 -0.64
N CYS A 199 -18.09 23.46 -0.63
CA CYS A 199 -18.90 23.61 -1.81
C CYS A 199 -20.17 24.42 -1.50
N PRO A 200 -20.65 25.26 -2.45
CA PRO A 200 -21.89 26.01 -2.25
C PRO A 200 -23.08 25.07 -2.11
N ALA A 201 -24.14 25.54 -1.46
CA ALA A 201 -25.38 24.78 -1.33
C ALA A 201 -26.09 24.64 -2.67
N PRO A 202 -26.46 23.40 -3.10
CA PRO A 202 -27.26 23.18 -4.32
C PRO A 202 -28.76 23.37 -4.07
N ILE A 203 -29.15 23.48 -2.82
CA ILE A 203 -30.53 23.57 -2.34
C ILE A 203 -30.67 24.72 -1.35
N ASP A 204 -31.86 25.21 -1.15
CA ASP A 204 -32.10 26.22 -0.14
C ASP A 204 -32.09 25.67 1.30
N GLU A 205 -32.10 26.58 2.25
CA GLU A 205 -31.99 26.24 3.68
C GLU A 205 -33.19 25.39 4.17
N ALA A 206 -34.41 25.60 3.60
CA ALA A 206 -35.58 24.83 4.00
C ALA A 206 -35.48 23.37 3.55
N HIS A 207 -35.03 23.12 2.32
CA HIS A 207 -34.77 21.76 1.82
C HIS A 207 -33.64 21.08 2.60
N ALA A 208 -32.54 21.79 2.92
CA ALA A 208 -31.47 21.24 3.72
C ALA A 208 -31.97 20.86 5.13
N ARG A 209 -32.79 21.64 5.77
CA ARG A 209 -33.44 21.31 7.05
C ARG A 209 -34.37 20.10 6.96
N ALA A 210 -35.08 19.92 5.85
CA ALA A 210 -35.92 18.76 5.61
C ALA A 210 -35.05 17.46 5.54
N ILE A 211 -33.89 17.54 4.92
CA ILE A 211 -32.92 16.41 4.91
C ILE A 211 -32.41 16.11 6.34
N LEU A 212 -32.03 17.13 7.13
CA LEU A 212 -31.63 16.93 8.52
C LEU A 212 -32.75 16.30 9.35
N ALA A 213 -34.01 16.72 9.14
CA ALA A 213 -35.15 16.10 9.80
C ALA A 213 -35.33 14.62 9.42
N SER A 214 -34.95 14.23 8.20
CA SER A 214 -34.97 12.81 7.82
C SER A 214 -33.86 11.99 8.52
N TYR A 215 -32.72 12.58 8.85
CA TYR A 215 -31.69 11.91 9.65
C TYR A 215 -32.15 11.64 11.10
N ALA A 216 -32.98 12.52 11.65
CA ALA A 216 -33.53 12.38 13.00
C ALA A 216 -34.46 11.16 13.19
N GLN A 217 -34.92 10.51 12.09
CA GLN A 217 -35.68 9.24 12.21
C GLN A 217 -34.82 8.04 12.63
N PHE A 218 -33.50 8.17 12.59
CA PHE A 218 -32.58 7.11 13.04
C PHE A 218 -32.11 7.39 14.48
N PRO A 219 -32.75 6.82 15.51
CA PRO A 219 -32.43 7.15 16.90
C PRO A 219 -31.03 6.73 17.32
N GLU A 220 -30.45 5.77 16.62
CA GLU A 220 -29.13 5.23 16.90
C GLU A 220 -27.98 5.97 16.15
N LEU A 221 -28.32 6.89 15.29
CA LEU A 221 -27.38 7.54 14.37
C LEU A 221 -26.17 8.18 15.09
N ALA A 222 -26.42 8.88 16.19
CA ALA A 222 -25.33 9.49 16.98
C ALA A 222 -24.43 8.45 17.65
N ARG A 223 -25.01 7.30 18.09
CA ARG A 223 -24.24 6.19 18.66
C ARG A 223 -23.38 5.52 17.60
N GLU A 224 -23.93 5.29 16.43
CA GLU A 224 -23.23 4.68 15.30
C GLU A 224 -22.12 5.58 14.78
N LEU A 225 -22.38 6.90 14.68
CA LEU A 225 -21.36 7.88 14.32
C LEU A 225 -20.20 7.89 15.34
N ARG A 226 -20.53 7.89 16.65
CA ARG A 226 -19.52 7.85 17.72
C ARG A 226 -18.69 6.59 17.66
N PHE A 227 -19.30 5.44 17.41
CA PHE A 227 -18.61 4.17 17.23
C PHE A 227 -17.70 4.19 15.98
N TRP A 228 -18.20 4.76 14.88
CA TRP A 228 -17.43 4.94 13.67
C TRP A 228 -16.18 5.82 13.87
N LEU A 229 -16.33 6.98 14.51
CA LEU A 229 -15.21 7.87 14.84
C LEU A 229 -14.18 7.19 15.75
N SER A 230 -14.64 6.40 16.72
CA SER A 230 -13.77 5.60 17.58
C SER A 230 -13.00 4.54 16.75
N SER A 231 -13.66 3.87 15.83
CA SER A 231 -13.04 2.85 14.96
C SER A 231 -11.98 3.46 14.03
N GLN A 232 -12.22 4.65 13.49
CA GLN A 232 -11.23 5.37 12.68
C GLN A 232 -9.96 5.73 13.47
N ARG A 233 -10.04 5.83 14.79
CA ARG A 233 -8.88 6.09 15.64
C ARG A 233 -7.81 5.01 15.49
N ILE A 234 -8.19 3.76 15.26
CA ILE A 234 -7.27 2.64 15.03
C ILE A 234 -6.41 2.90 13.80
N SER A 235 -7.01 3.30 12.69
CA SER A 235 -6.25 3.65 11.46
C SER A 235 -5.24 4.77 11.72
N SER A 236 -5.61 5.79 12.51
CA SER A 236 -4.69 6.88 12.84
C SER A 236 -3.52 6.46 13.74
N LEU A 237 -3.59 5.32 14.40
CA LEU A 237 -2.50 4.76 15.21
C LEU A 237 -1.58 3.85 14.40
N THR A 238 -2.14 3.10 13.44
CA THR A 238 -1.39 2.14 12.62
C THR A 238 -0.65 2.79 11.45
N THR A 239 -1.22 3.81 10.83
CA THR A 239 -0.59 4.49 9.67
C THR A 239 0.81 5.08 9.97
N PRO A 240 1.08 5.71 11.14
CA PRO A 240 2.44 6.17 11.46
C PRO A 240 3.46 5.04 11.60
N GLU A 241 3.06 3.86 12.05
CA GLU A 241 3.93 2.68 12.14
C GLU A 241 4.29 2.17 10.74
N ASP A 242 3.31 2.02 9.86
CA ASP A 242 3.54 1.64 8.48
C ASP A 242 4.48 2.59 7.74
N ARG A 243 4.30 3.90 7.93
CA ARG A 243 5.18 4.91 7.34
C ARG A 243 6.61 4.79 7.86
N ARG A 244 6.80 4.49 9.15
CA ARG A 244 8.12 4.21 9.71
C ARG A 244 8.75 2.97 9.08
N ASP A 245 7.99 1.89 8.99
CA ASP A 245 8.45 0.63 8.42
C ASP A 245 8.82 0.80 6.95
N ALA A 246 7.97 1.45 6.15
CA ALA A 246 8.26 1.79 4.75
C ALA A 246 9.52 2.65 4.61
N THR A 247 9.67 3.69 5.45
CA THR A 247 10.83 4.59 5.42
C THR A 247 12.13 3.86 5.78
N GLN A 248 12.10 3.02 6.82
CA GLN A 248 13.26 2.25 7.24
C GLN A 248 13.65 1.21 6.20
N LEU A 249 12.68 0.50 5.64
CA LEU A 249 12.90 -0.48 4.59
C LEU A 249 13.49 0.19 3.34
N LYS A 250 12.90 1.30 2.90
CA LYS A 250 13.41 2.09 1.77
C LYS A 250 14.88 2.48 1.96
N ALA A 251 15.23 3.05 3.12
CA ALA A 251 16.61 3.46 3.40
C ALA A 251 17.61 2.29 3.33
N ARG A 252 17.20 1.09 3.76
CA ARG A 252 18.04 -0.11 3.66
C ARG A 252 18.19 -0.60 2.22
N LEU A 253 17.11 -0.60 1.44
CA LEU A 253 17.17 -0.99 0.02
C LEU A 253 18.01 -0.02 -0.79
N GLU A 254 17.93 1.29 -0.52
CA GLU A 254 18.80 2.29 -1.13
C GLU A 254 20.28 2.10 -0.76
N ALA A 255 20.58 1.62 0.44
CA ALA A 255 21.95 1.28 0.83
C ALA A 255 22.47 0.04 0.08
N GLU A 256 21.61 -0.93 -0.22
CA GLU A 256 21.94 -2.11 -1.04
C GLU A 256 22.13 -1.80 -2.54
N LEU A 257 21.65 -0.65 -2.99
CA LEU A 257 21.79 -0.17 -4.38
C LEU A 257 23.10 0.59 -4.64
N ARG A 258 23.81 1.01 -3.59
CA ARG A 258 25.10 1.72 -3.67
C ARG A 258 26.27 0.77 -3.79
#